data_d64b942aa3ad3efb869ffd10a4a47fc3
#
_entry.id   d64b942aa3ad3efb869ffd10a4a47fc3
#
_cell.length_a   1.000
_cell.length_b   1.000
_cell.length_c   1.000
_cell.angle_alpha   90.00
_cell.angle_beta   90.00
_cell.angle_gamma   90.00
#
_symmetry.space_group_name_H-M   'P 1'
#
loop_
_entity.id
_entity.type
_entity.pdbx_description
1 polymer ?
#
loop_
_entity_poly.entity_id
_entity_poly.type
_entity_poly.pdbx_seq_one_letter_code
_entity_poly.pdbx_strand_id
1 'polypeptide(L)'
;MKYLVNSREMKQYDTNTTEHFKVPSLLLMERAALAVFDEIKRQYPCSKKFLIVCGTGNNGADGFALTRLLLLDGAEVHTVLIGDRKKETDQCKKQLEILSAYGCPVLEAIPENTAYDVIVDAIFGVGLSRNVEGIFADTIRKMNEIPGKKIALDMPSGISSDTGAVLKCAFRADCTITFAYEKIGMHLFPGNEYAGEIVTKQIGITDESFLTQMPGVMAFEMEDLRFLPKRASHSNKGSFGKLLLIAGSVDMAGAAVLSAKAAYTAGCGLVRVFTPEENRIPLQTSIPEAVLTTYHPVKLDASKLSEAMKWADVIVCGPGIGTGNAAHQIVKTVLQKASVPVVFDADALNIIAEDPGILLLAHTEVVITPHLGEMSRLTGDSIASIQTRLIGTADQFAEKFHVTCVLKDEHTVVATPHGKTYLNLSGNHGMATAGSGDVLTGIIGSLLAQRADTETAAALGVYLHGLSGDTALKKCGFRGMMAGDIVNGLRDFLAENQL
;
A
#
# COMPACT_ATOMS: atom_id res chain seq x y z
N MET A 1 12.08 0.94 -6.34
CA MET A 1 10.68 1.42 -6.29
C MET A 1 9.98 1.01 -7.55
N LYS A 2 8.81 0.46 -7.43
CA LYS A 2 7.93 0.22 -8.57
C LYS A 2 6.82 1.28 -8.63
N TYR A 3 6.38 1.56 -9.85
CA TYR A 3 5.26 2.47 -10.09
C TYR A 3 3.94 1.71 -10.05
N LEU A 4 2.93 2.34 -9.42
CA LEU A 4 1.55 1.89 -9.45
C LEU A 4 0.74 2.94 -10.22
N VAL A 5 -0.10 2.50 -11.15
CA VAL A 5 -0.78 3.41 -12.08
C VAL A 5 -2.30 3.40 -11.90
N ASN A 6 -2.93 4.54 -12.11
CA ASN A 6 -4.37 4.63 -12.27
C ASN A 6 -4.78 4.43 -13.75
N SER A 7 -6.09 4.37 -13.99
CA SER A 7 -6.65 4.15 -15.32
C SER A 7 -6.24 5.20 -16.35
N ARG A 8 -6.14 6.47 -15.93
CA ARG A 8 -5.76 7.60 -16.79
C ARG A 8 -4.29 7.52 -17.18
N GLU A 9 -3.42 7.26 -16.21
CA GLU A 9 -1.98 7.12 -16.42
C GLU A 9 -1.68 5.96 -17.36
N MET A 10 -2.27 4.77 -17.10
CA MET A 10 -2.06 3.60 -17.95
C MET A 10 -2.48 3.86 -19.40
N LYS A 11 -3.65 4.49 -19.58
CA LYS A 11 -4.13 4.87 -20.91
C LYS A 11 -3.19 5.87 -21.60
N GLN A 12 -2.65 6.82 -20.85
CA GLN A 12 -1.70 7.80 -21.40
C GLN A 12 -0.41 7.13 -21.85
N TYR A 13 0.12 6.18 -21.08
CA TYR A 13 1.37 5.48 -21.40
C TYR A 13 1.22 4.53 -22.59
N ASP A 14 0.07 3.86 -22.71
CA ASP A 14 -0.30 3.10 -23.88
C ASP A 14 -0.37 4.00 -25.14
N THR A 15 -1.06 5.15 -25.02
CA THR A 15 -1.15 6.15 -26.10
C THR A 15 0.24 6.69 -26.48
N ASN A 16 1.07 7.06 -25.51
CA ASN A 16 2.43 7.54 -25.77
C ASN A 16 3.27 6.48 -26.48
N THR A 17 3.12 5.21 -26.08
CA THR A 17 3.83 4.09 -26.74
C THR A 17 3.40 3.93 -28.18
N THR A 18 2.09 4.02 -28.46
CA THR A 18 1.57 3.82 -29.82
C THR A 18 1.73 5.05 -30.72
N GLU A 19 1.51 6.25 -30.20
CA GLU A 19 1.49 7.47 -31.00
C GLU A 19 2.85 8.17 -31.04
N HIS A 20 3.58 8.26 -29.92
CA HIS A 20 4.89 8.91 -29.86
C HIS A 20 5.99 7.95 -30.32
N PHE A 21 6.09 6.76 -29.72
CA PHE A 21 7.12 5.77 -30.05
C PHE A 21 6.76 4.90 -31.26
N LYS A 22 5.56 5.05 -31.85
CA LYS A 22 5.11 4.37 -33.06
C LYS A 22 5.08 2.85 -32.98
N VAL A 23 4.97 2.29 -31.78
CA VAL A 23 4.79 0.85 -31.57
C VAL A 23 3.36 0.46 -31.96
N PRO A 24 3.12 -0.41 -32.96
CA PRO A 24 1.76 -0.77 -33.33
C PRO A 24 1.00 -1.44 -32.18
N SER A 25 -0.24 -1.01 -31.93
CA SER A 25 -1.10 -1.57 -30.87
C SER A 25 -1.27 -3.10 -30.98
N LEU A 26 -1.39 -3.65 -32.20
CA LEU A 26 -1.45 -5.10 -32.42
C LEU A 26 -0.18 -5.84 -31.95
N LEU A 27 0.98 -5.19 -32.02
CA LEU A 27 2.22 -5.77 -31.50
C LEU A 27 2.21 -5.85 -29.96
N LEU A 28 1.74 -4.81 -29.29
CA LEU A 28 1.57 -4.81 -27.82
C LEU A 28 0.59 -5.91 -27.39
N MET A 29 -0.53 -6.03 -28.10
CA MET A 29 -1.56 -7.04 -27.87
C MET A 29 -1.04 -8.47 -28.05
N GLU A 30 -0.28 -8.74 -29.11
CA GLU A 30 0.32 -10.06 -29.33
C GLU A 30 1.32 -10.41 -28.23
N ARG A 31 2.12 -9.42 -27.78
CA ARG A 31 3.03 -9.61 -26.63
C ARG A 31 2.28 -9.86 -25.33
N ALA A 32 1.15 -9.18 -25.10
CA ALA A 32 0.30 -9.41 -23.95
C ALA A 32 -0.25 -10.85 -23.95
N ALA A 33 -0.81 -11.28 -25.08
CA ALA A 33 -1.34 -12.63 -25.21
C ALA A 33 -0.27 -13.73 -25.05
N LEU A 34 0.93 -13.54 -25.63
CA LEU A 34 2.07 -14.45 -25.45
C LEU A 34 2.51 -14.51 -23.98
N ALA A 35 2.62 -13.35 -23.31
CA ALA A 35 3.03 -13.30 -21.92
C ALA A 35 2.03 -14.00 -20.99
N VAL A 36 0.72 -13.89 -21.28
CA VAL A 36 -0.33 -14.65 -20.57
C VAL A 36 -0.23 -16.14 -20.86
N PHE A 37 -0.06 -16.51 -22.13
CA PHE A 37 0.10 -17.91 -22.55
C PHE A 37 1.28 -18.57 -21.82
N ASP A 38 2.45 -17.93 -21.83
CA ASP A 38 3.66 -18.43 -21.17
C ASP A 38 3.44 -18.59 -19.66
N GLU A 39 2.76 -17.63 -19.02
CA GLU A 39 2.48 -17.68 -17.59
C GLU A 39 1.50 -18.80 -17.24
N ILE A 40 0.44 -19.00 -18.03
CA ILE A 40 -0.49 -20.12 -17.88
C ILE A 40 0.26 -21.45 -18.00
N LYS A 41 1.12 -21.61 -19.00
CA LYS A 41 1.92 -22.84 -19.18
C LYS A 41 2.88 -23.06 -18.02
N ARG A 42 3.45 -21.99 -17.46
CA ARG A 42 4.34 -22.06 -16.28
C ARG A 42 3.61 -22.50 -15.02
N GLN A 43 2.44 -21.90 -14.74
CA GLN A 43 1.70 -22.16 -13.50
C GLN A 43 0.83 -23.42 -13.60
N TYR A 44 0.26 -23.70 -14.77
CA TYR A 44 -0.72 -24.78 -14.99
C TYR A 44 -0.33 -25.67 -16.18
N PRO A 45 0.85 -26.31 -16.17
CA PRO A 45 1.40 -27.03 -17.35
C PRO A 45 0.56 -28.24 -17.80
N CYS A 46 -0.30 -28.78 -16.93
CA CYS A 46 -1.15 -29.93 -17.24
C CYS A 46 -2.56 -29.54 -17.72
N SER A 47 -2.89 -28.24 -17.75
CA SER A 47 -4.21 -27.77 -18.18
C SER A 47 -4.42 -27.95 -19.68
N LYS A 48 -5.57 -28.50 -20.03
CA LYS A 48 -5.92 -28.82 -21.44
C LYS A 48 -7.24 -28.18 -21.87
N LYS A 49 -8.13 -27.84 -20.95
CA LYS A 49 -9.46 -27.32 -21.23
C LYS A 49 -9.70 -25.96 -20.63
N PHE A 50 -9.94 -24.99 -21.49
CA PHE A 50 -10.01 -23.58 -21.15
C PHE A 50 -11.38 -22.97 -21.48
N LEU A 51 -11.86 -22.11 -20.60
CA LEU A 51 -12.94 -21.18 -20.87
C LEU A 51 -12.34 -19.75 -20.90
N ILE A 52 -12.51 -19.04 -22.02
CA ILE A 52 -12.08 -17.64 -22.15
C ILE A 52 -13.31 -16.81 -22.41
N VAL A 53 -13.61 -15.87 -21.52
CA VAL A 53 -14.77 -14.96 -21.65
C VAL A 53 -14.26 -13.57 -22.00
N CYS A 54 -14.60 -13.14 -23.21
CA CYS A 54 -14.12 -11.88 -23.80
C CYS A 54 -15.23 -10.82 -23.83
N GLY A 55 -14.87 -9.58 -23.54
CA GLY A 55 -15.67 -8.40 -23.83
C GLY A 55 -15.42 -7.89 -25.26
N THR A 56 -16.10 -6.80 -25.60
CA THR A 56 -15.98 -6.16 -26.93
C THR A 56 -14.82 -5.14 -27.02
N GLY A 57 -14.09 -4.92 -25.93
CA GLY A 57 -12.95 -4.00 -25.84
C GLY A 57 -11.59 -4.64 -26.15
N ASN A 58 -10.52 -3.89 -25.87
CA ASN A 58 -9.15 -4.37 -26.09
C ASN A 58 -8.78 -5.56 -25.18
N ASN A 59 -9.27 -5.60 -23.94
CA ASN A 59 -9.06 -6.75 -23.08
C ASN A 59 -9.67 -8.05 -23.66
N GLY A 60 -10.86 -7.93 -24.29
CA GLY A 60 -11.45 -9.04 -25.05
C GLY A 60 -10.60 -9.46 -26.26
N ALA A 61 -9.99 -8.50 -26.92
CA ALA A 61 -9.08 -8.76 -28.04
C ALA A 61 -7.82 -9.54 -27.57
N ASP A 62 -7.26 -9.21 -26.41
CA ASP A 62 -6.18 -10.00 -25.77
C ASP A 62 -6.63 -11.43 -25.51
N GLY A 63 -7.88 -11.61 -25.04
CA GLY A 63 -8.49 -12.92 -24.83
C GLY A 63 -8.64 -13.74 -26.12
N PHE A 64 -8.99 -13.12 -27.26
CA PHE A 64 -9.04 -13.80 -28.55
C PHE A 64 -7.67 -14.18 -29.06
N ALA A 65 -6.66 -13.31 -28.89
CA ALA A 65 -5.28 -13.64 -29.23
C ALA A 65 -4.76 -14.82 -28.38
N LEU A 66 -5.06 -14.84 -27.09
CA LEU A 66 -4.74 -15.96 -26.20
C LEU A 66 -5.46 -17.25 -26.63
N THR A 67 -6.74 -17.17 -27.00
CA THR A 67 -7.49 -18.32 -27.53
C THR A 67 -6.75 -18.97 -28.68
N ARG A 68 -6.29 -18.19 -29.66
CA ARG A 68 -5.53 -18.68 -30.81
C ARG A 68 -4.24 -19.39 -30.40
N LEU A 69 -3.49 -18.82 -29.44
CA LEU A 69 -2.25 -19.41 -28.97
C LEU A 69 -2.48 -20.77 -28.29
N LEU A 70 -3.50 -20.87 -27.45
CA LEU A 70 -3.87 -22.12 -26.77
C LEU A 70 -4.35 -23.19 -27.75
N LEU A 71 -5.13 -22.82 -28.75
CA LEU A 71 -5.56 -23.73 -29.81
C LEU A 71 -4.38 -24.29 -30.59
N LEU A 72 -3.42 -23.44 -30.98
CA LEU A 72 -2.21 -23.85 -31.69
C LEU A 72 -1.31 -24.76 -30.85
N ASP A 73 -1.36 -24.65 -29.55
CA ASP A 73 -0.70 -25.55 -28.59
C ASP A 73 -1.47 -26.86 -28.35
N GLY A 74 -2.63 -27.04 -29.01
CA GLY A 74 -3.45 -28.26 -28.93
C GLY A 74 -4.42 -28.33 -27.74
N ALA A 75 -4.72 -27.20 -27.09
CA ALA A 75 -5.71 -27.14 -26.02
C ALA A 75 -7.14 -27.13 -26.56
N GLU A 76 -8.09 -27.65 -25.78
CA GLU A 76 -9.53 -27.46 -25.97
C GLU A 76 -9.93 -26.11 -25.40
N VAL A 77 -10.43 -25.19 -26.23
CA VAL A 77 -10.78 -23.84 -25.80
C VAL A 77 -12.22 -23.51 -26.17
N HIS A 78 -13.03 -23.16 -25.18
CA HIS A 78 -14.33 -22.52 -25.38
C HIS A 78 -14.18 -21.02 -25.20
N THR A 79 -14.40 -20.27 -26.28
CA THR A 79 -14.30 -18.81 -26.28
C THR A 79 -15.69 -18.21 -26.35
N VAL A 80 -16.01 -17.33 -25.41
CA VAL A 80 -17.32 -16.66 -25.30
C VAL A 80 -17.13 -15.18 -25.49
N LEU A 81 -17.92 -14.56 -26.37
CA LEU A 81 -17.99 -13.11 -26.52
C LEU A 81 -19.29 -12.61 -25.88
N ILE A 82 -19.17 -11.68 -24.94
CA ILE A 82 -20.32 -11.02 -24.31
C ILE A 82 -20.33 -9.52 -24.59
N GLY A 83 -21.52 -8.97 -24.81
CA GLY A 83 -21.75 -7.57 -25.05
C GLY A 83 -22.26 -7.26 -26.47
N ASP A 84 -22.44 -5.98 -26.76
CA ASP A 84 -22.96 -5.52 -28.05
C ASP A 84 -21.82 -5.48 -29.08
N ARG A 85 -21.89 -6.31 -30.10
CA ARG A 85 -20.91 -6.39 -31.20
C ARG A 85 -20.71 -5.07 -31.95
N LYS A 86 -21.70 -4.16 -31.93
CA LYS A 86 -21.54 -2.84 -32.52
C LYS A 86 -20.54 -1.94 -31.78
N LYS A 87 -20.16 -2.35 -30.55
CA LYS A 87 -19.18 -1.65 -29.70
C LYS A 87 -17.80 -2.30 -29.73
N GLU A 88 -17.58 -3.27 -30.61
CA GLU A 88 -16.25 -3.89 -30.79
C GLU A 88 -15.22 -2.84 -31.22
N THR A 89 -14.08 -2.82 -30.52
CA THR A 89 -12.92 -2.02 -30.96
C THR A 89 -12.33 -2.58 -32.26
N ASP A 90 -11.56 -1.80 -32.98
CA ASP A 90 -10.95 -2.26 -34.23
C ASP A 90 -9.98 -3.42 -33.98
N GLN A 91 -9.27 -3.42 -32.84
CA GLN A 91 -8.42 -4.52 -32.41
C GLN A 91 -9.24 -5.78 -32.11
N CYS A 92 -10.39 -5.63 -31.46
CA CYS A 92 -11.30 -6.75 -31.19
C CYS A 92 -11.79 -7.39 -32.48
N LYS A 93 -12.27 -6.58 -33.45
CA LYS A 93 -12.68 -7.06 -34.79
C LYS A 93 -11.54 -7.79 -35.48
N LYS A 94 -10.33 -7.22 -35.43
CA LYS A 94 -9.17 -7.83 -36.09
C LYS A 94 -8.79 -9.19 -35.51
N GLN A 95 -8.80 -9.32 -34.16
CA GLN A 95 -8.51 -10.61 -33.54
C GLN A 95 -9.62 -11.65 -33.78
N LEU A 96 -10.90 -11.23 -33.86
CA LEU A 96 -12.00 -12.09 -34.26
C LEU A 96 -11.85 -12.58 -35.71
N GLU A 97 -11.45 -11.72 -36.66
CA GLU A 97 -11.15 -12.13 -38.04
C GLU A 97 -10.05 -13.21 -38.07
N ILE A 98 -8.96 -12.96 -37.32
CA ILE A 98 -7.84 -13.92 -37.25
C ILE A 98 -8.34 -15.25 -36.65
N LEU A 99 -9.07 -15.21 -35.52
CA LEU A 99 -9.55 -16.41 -34.87
C LEU A 99 -10.53 -17.21 -35.77
N SER A 100 -11.39 -16.51 -36.51
CA SER A 100 -12.28 -17.11 -37.51
C SER A 100 -11.53 -17.85 -38.62
N ALA A 101 -10.40 -17.30 -39.08
CA ALA A 101 -9.56 -17.93 -40.08
C ALA A 101 -8.93 -19.26 -39.60
N TYR A 102 -8.76 -19.44 -38.30
CA TYR A 102 -8.36 -20.70 -37.65
C TYR A 102 -9.54 -21.66 -37.40
N GLY A 103 -10.77 -21.28 -37.79
CA GLY A 103 -11.97 -22.13 -37.66
C GLY A 103 -12.47 -22.27 -36.20
N CYS A 104 -12.05 -21.39 -35.29
CA CYS A 104 -12.49 -21.43 -33.90
C CYS A 104 -13.89 -20.78 -33.78
N PRO A 105 -14.90 -21.51 -33.27
CA PRO A 105 -16.20 -20.92 -33.03
C PRO A 105 -16.16 -20.03 -31.78
N VAL A 106 -16.78 -18.85 -31.90
CA VAL A 106 -16.99 -17.93 -30.76
C VAL A 106 -18.43 -18.05 -30.30
N LEU A 107 -18.63 -18.43 -29.06
CA LEU A 107 -19.93 -18.69 -28.44
C LEU A 107 -20.54 -17.39 -27.91
N GLU A 108 -21.86 -17.34 -27.76
CA GLU A 108 -22.60 -16.22 -27.17
C GLU A 108 -22.91 -16.45 -25.66
N ALA A 109 -22.71 -17.66 -25.17
CA ALA A 109 -22.95 -18.03 -23.78
C ALA A 109 -22.01 -19.16 -23.33
N ILE A 110 -21.73 -19.20 -22.04
CA ILE A 110 -20.93 -20.26 -21.43
C ILE A 110 -21.68 -21.58 -21.53
N PRO A 111 -21.08 -22.66 -22.12
CA PRO A 111 -21.67 -23.97 -22.18
C PRO A 111 -22.07 -24.51 -20.80
N GLU A 112 -23.24 -25.19 -20.74
CA GLU A 112 -23.71 -25.82 -19.51
C GLU A 112 -23.01 -27.17 -19.28
N ASN A 113 -22.91 -27.54 -17.99
CA ASN A 113 -22.37 -28.86 -17.55
C ASN A 113 -20.96 -29.18 -18.11
N THR A 114 -20.15 -28.14 -18.35
CA THR A 114 -18.78 -28.28 -18.82
C THR A 114 -17.81 -27.94 -17.71
N ALA A 115 -16.86 -28.85 -17.45
CA ALA A 115 -15.75 -28.59 -16.53
C ALA A 115 -14.58 -27.98 -17.29
N TYR A 116 -13.83 -27.09 -16.64
CA TYR A 116 -12.65 -26.42 -17.19
C TYR A 116 -11.48 -26.51 -16.19
N ASP A 117 -10.26 -26.63 -16.71
CA ASP A 117 -9.07 -26.57 -15.90
C ASP A 117 -8.77 -25.10 -15.50
N VAL A 118 -8.97 -24.19 -16.48
CA VAL A 118 -8.70 -22.75 -16.34
C VAL A 118 -9.85 -21.95 -16.93
N ILE A 119 -10.28 -20.92 -16.18
CA ILE A 119 -11.26 -19.92 -16.59
C ILE A 119 -10.55 -18.57 -16.68
N VAL A 120 -10.63 -17.93 -17.84
CA VAL A 120 -9.95 -16.65 -18.11
C VAL A 120 -11.00 -15.55 -18.25
N ASP A 121 -10.85 -14.53 -17.44
CA ASP A 121 -11.60 -13.29 -17.52
C ASP A 121 -10.85 -12.29 -18.41
N ALA A 122 -11.42 -12.04 -19.57
CA ALA A 122 -10.99 -11.04 -20.54
C ALA A 122 -12.13 -10.07 -20.90
N ILE A 123 -13.04 -9.80 -19.93
CA ILE A 123 -14.23 -8.97 -20.18
C ILE A 123 -13.87 -7.49 -20.12
N PHE A 124 -13.35 -7.04 -18.97
CA PHE A 124 -13.00 -5.64 -18.72
C PHE A 124 -11.58 -5.53 -18.18
N GLY A 125 -10.76 -4.65 -18.76
CA GLY A 125 -9.46 -4.25 -18.23
C GLY A 125 -9.55 -2.91 -17.49
N VAL A 126 -8.46 -2.15 -17.50
CA VAL A 126 -8.26 -0.87 -16.79
C VAL A 126 -9.31 0.21 -17.08
N GLY A 127 -10.05 0.13 -18.19
CA GLY A 127 -11.00 1.18 -18.61
C GLY A 127 -12.40 1.11 -17.98
N LEU A 128 -12.67 0.22 -17.05
CA LEU A 128 -13.99 0.07 -16.43
C LEU A 128 -14.24 1.17 -15.40
N SER A 129 -15.28 2.00 -15.65
CA SER A 129 -15.64 3.12 -14.76
C SER A 129 -17.11 3.13 -14.32
N ARG A 130 -17.88 2.10 -14.69
CA ARG A 130 -19.32 1.98 -14.41
C ARG A 130 -19.66 0.68 -13.73
N ASN A 131 -20.81 0.65 -13.03
CA ASN A 131 -21.33 -0.57 -12.45
C ASN A 131 -21.51 -1.69 -13.49
N VAL A 132 -21.16 -2.91 -13.11
CA VAL A 132 -21.37 -4.13 -13.89
C VAL A 132 -22.78 -4.62 -13.67
N GLU A 133 -23.58 -4.68 -14.73
CA GLU A 133 -25.00 -5.02 -14.69
C GLU A 133 -25.40 -5.95 -15.86
N GLY A 134 -26.61 -6.54 -15.78
CA GLY A 134 -27.18 -7.37 -16.83
C GLY A 134 -26.30 -8.57 -17.19
N ILE A 135 -26.19 -8.86 -18.48
CA ILE A 135 -25.47 -10.04 -18.98
C ILE A 135 -24.02 -10.12 -18.48
N PHE A 136 -23.35 -9.01 -18.28
CA PHE A 136 -21.98 -9.00 -17.74
C PHE A 136 -21.95 -9.50 -16.29
N ALA A 137 -22.85 -9.00 -15.44
CA ALA A 137 -22.94 -9.43 -14.05
C ALA A 137 -23.34 -10.91 -13.94
N ASP A 138 -24.28 -11.37 -14.75
CA ASP A 138 -24.73 -12.76 -14.75
C ASP A 138 -23.61 -13.69 -15.21
N THR A 139 -22.86 -13.29 -16.24
CA THR A 139 -21.72 -14.07 -16.75
C THR A 139 -20.59 -14.13 -15.70
N ILE A 140 -20.24 -13.02 -15.06
CA ILE A 140 -19.18 -13.00 -14.01
C ILE A 140 -19.60 -13.88 -12.83
N ARG A 141 -20.85 -13.85 -12.37
CA ARG A 141 -21.33 -14.75 -11.31
C ARG A 141 -21.19 -16.22 -11.72
N LYS A 142 -21.62 -16.56 -12.96
CA LYS A 142 -21.47 -17.91 -13.50
C LYS A 142 -20.00 -18.35 -13.56
N MET A 143 -19.08 -17.47 -14.01
CA MET A 143 -17.65 -17.76 -14.01
C MET A 143 -17.09 -18.02 -12.61
N ASN A 144 -17.54 -17.25 -11.62
CA ASN A 144 -17.10 -17.44 -10.23
C ASN A 144 -17.56 -18.79 -9.64
N GLU A 145 -18.70 -19.32 -10.07
CA GLU A 145 -19.27 -20.59 -9.61
C GLU A 145 -18.64 -21.81 -10.29
N ILE A 146 -18.13 -21.67 -11.52
CA ILE A 146 -17.53 -22.80 -12.25
C ILE A 146 -16.23 -23.22 -11.55
N PRO A 147 -16.05 -24.53 -11.24
CA PRO A 147 -14.79 -25.05 -10.74
C PRO A 147 -13.66 -24.90 -11.76
N GLY A 148 -12.45 -24.61 -11.28
CA GLY A 148 -11.25 -24.43 -12.10
C GLY A 148 -10.41 -23.25 -11.59
N LYS A 149 -9.20 -23.13 -12.12
CA LYS A 149 -8.31 -22.00 -11.82
C LYS A 149 -8.79 -20.75 -12.53
N LYS A 150 -8.85 -19.64 -11.81
CA LYS A 150 -9.43 -18.38 -12.28
C LYS A 150 -8.31 -17.35 -12.54
N ILE A 151 -8.19 -16.93 -13.78
CA ILE A 151 -7.16 -15.96 -14.21
C ILE A 151 -7.86 -14.71 -14.76
N ALA A 152 -7.46 -13.54 -14.29
CA ALA A 152 -7.89 -12.28 -14.87
C ALA A 152 -6.79 -11.71 -15.77
N LEU A 153 -7.19 -11.21 -16.94
CA LEU A 153 -6.30 -10.44 -17.82
C LEU A 153 -6.37 -8.97 -17.45
N ASP A 154 -5.22 -8.40 -17.19
CA ASP A 154 -4.99 -6.99 -16.86
C ASP A 154 -5.59 -6.56 -15.51
N MET A 155 -6.89 -6.76 -15.31
CA MET A 155 -7.64 -6.47 -14.08
C MET A 155 -8.77 -7.48 -13.90
N PRO A 156 -9.14 -7.88 -12.69
CA PRO A 156 -10.39 -8.61 -12.46
C PRO A 156 -11.57 -7.74 -12.89
N SER A 157 -12.40 -8.27 -13.78
CA SER A 157 -13.60 -7.55 -14.25
C SER A 157 -14.52 -7.19 -13.09
N GLY A 158 -14.89 -5.91 -13.01
CA GLY A 158 -15.74 -5.37 -11.96
C GLY A 158 -14.99 -4.70 -10.81
N ILE A 159 -13.65 -4.69 -10.81
CA ILE A 159 -12.83 -3.94 -9.88
C ILE A 159 -12.40 -2.61 -10.51
N SER A 160 -12.56 -1.51 -9.77
CA SER A 160 -12.03 -0.21 -10.16
C SER A 160 -10.50 -0.21 -10.08
N SER A 161 -9.83 0.07 -11.20
CA SER A 161 -8.37 0.17 -11.27
C SER A 161 -7.78 1.30 -10.44
N ASP A 162 -8.58 2.30 -10.09
CA ASP A 162 -8.13 3.49 -9.37
C ASP A 162 -8.34 3.38 -7.85
N THR A 163 -9.43 2.70 -7.43
CA THR A 163 -9.87 2.72 -6.02
C THR A 163 -9.99 1.33 -5.39
N GLY A 164 -9.91 0.26 -6.18
CA GLY A 164 -10.18 -1.09 -5.68
C GLY A 164 -11.66 -1.39 -5.38
N ALA A 165 -12.55 -0.43 -5.60
CA ALA A 165 -13.97 -0.62 -5.33
C ALA A 165 -14.58 -1.70 -6.24
N VAL A 166 -15.46 -2.53 -5.66
CA VAL A 166 -16.29 -3.48 -6.41
C VAL A 166 -17.44 -2.72 -7.07
N LEU A 167 -17.49 -2.74 -8.39
CA LEU A 167 -18.53 -2.08 -9.19
C LEU A 167 -19.77 -3.00 -9.33
N LYS A 168 -20.46 -3.24 -8.23
CA LYS A 168 -21.60 -4.16 -8.02
C LYS A 168 -21.27 -5.65 -8.07
N CYS A 169 -20.50 -6.09 -9.05
CA CYS A 169 -20.13 -7.49 -9.24
C CYS A 169 -18.72 -7.56 -9.79
N ALA A 170 -17.91 -8.48 -9.28
CA ALA A 170 -16.55 -8.67 -9.75
C ALA A 170 -16.18 -10.15 -9.88
N PHE A 171 -15.27 -10.42 -10.81
CA PHE A 171 -14.62 -11.70 -10.96
C PHE A 171 -13.58 -11.88 -9.85
N ARG A 172 -13.56 -13.04 -9.21
CA ARG A 172 -12.59 -13.39 -8.17
C ARG A 172 -11.50 -14.26 -8.77
N ALA A 173 -10.36 -13.69 -9.06
CA ALA A 173 -9.22 -14.38 -9.63
C ALA A 173 -8.39 -15.13 -8.58
N ASP A 174 -7.80 -16.27 -8.96
CA ASP A 174 -6.68 -16.89 -8.23
C ASP A 174 -5.36 -16.18 -8.60
N CYS A 175 -5.29 -15.66 -9.85
CA CYS A 175 -4.15 -14.93 -10.37
C CYS A 175 -4.61 -13.84 -11.33
N THR A 176 -4.04 -12.64 -11.22
CA THR A 176 -4.21 -11.56 -12.20
C THR A 176 -2.90 -11.34 -12.93
N ILE A 177 -2.92 -11.52 -14.27
CA ILE A 177 -1.77 -11.24 -15.13
C ILE A 177 -1.96 -9.85 -15.70
N THR A 178 -1.25 -8.89 -15.14
CA THR A 178 -1.35 -7.47 -15.51
C THR A 178 -0.21 -7.03 -16.42
N PHE A 179 -0.44 -5.98 -17.21
CA PHE A 179 0.47 -5.56 -18.26
C PHE A 179 1.19 -4.27 -17.90
N ALA A 180 2.49 -4.22 -18.17
CA ALA A 180 3.42 -3.13 -17.93
C ALA A 180 3.53 -2.70 -16.47
N TYR A 181 2.47 -2.15 -15.88
CA TYR A 181 2.43 -1.65 -14.51
C TYR A 181 1.23 -2.20 -13.75
N GLU A 182 1.41 -2.44 -12.46
CA GLU A 182 0.31 -2.82 -11.57
C GLU A 182 -0.62 -1.62 -11.36
N LYS A 183 -1.93 -1.90 -11.33
CA LYS A 183 -2.93 -0.86 -11.11
C LYS A 183 -3.20 -0.69 -9.60
N ILE A 184 -3.33 0.54 -9.17
CA ILE A 184 -3.54 0.90 -7.76
C ILE A 184 -4.67 0.08 -7.13
N GLY A 185 -5.79 -0.06 -7.84
CA GLY A 185 -6.98 -0.75 -7.34
C GLY A 185 -6.82 -2.26 -7.09
N MET A 186 -5.76 -2.90 -7.60
CA MET A 186 -5.46 -4.29 -7.26
C MET A 186 -4.89 -4.46 -5.85
N HIS A 187 -4.41 -3.37 -5.27
CA HIS A 187 -3.79 -3.35 -3.95
C HIS A 187 -4.67 -2.72 -2.88
N LEU A 188 -5.71 -1.98 -3.26
CA LEU A 188 -6.63 -1.35 -2.31
C LEU A 188 -7.80 -2.30 -1.97
N PHE A 189 -8.22 -2.29 -0.71
CA PHE A 189 -9.42 -3.01 -0.28
C PHE A 189 -10.69 -2.38 -0.90
N PRO A 190 -11.66 -3.22 -1.37
CA PRO A 190 -11.66 -4.68 -1.38
C PRO A 190 -11.04 -5.32 -2.64
N GLY A 191 -10.49 -4.55 -3.58
CA GLY A 191 -9.96 -5.03 -4.88
C GLY A 191 -8.86 -6.10 -4.73
N ASN A 192 -8.00 -5.95 -3.71
CA ASN A 192 -6.93 -6.92 -3.42
C ASN A 192 -7.46 -8.32 -3.08
N GLU A 193 -8.67 -8.45 -2.51
CA GLU A 193 -9.30 -9.76 -2.27
C GLU A 193 -9.78 -10.46 -3.57
N TYR A 194 -9.86 -9.72 -4.67
CA TYR A 194 -10.31 -10.23 -5.98
C TYR A 194 -9.16 -10.46 -6.94
N ALA A 195 -8.00 -9.84 -6.73
CA ALA A 195 -6.88 -9.90 -7.66
C ALA A 195 -6.09 -11.23 -7.59
N GLY A 196 -6.12 -11.93 -6.45
CA GLY A 196 -5.29 -13.11 -6.22
C GLY A 196 -3.79 -12.78 -6.31
N GLU A 197 -2.98 -13.73 -6.80
CA GLU A 197 -1.58 -13.48 -7.08
C GLU A 197 -1.45 -12.50 -8.27
N ILE A 198 -0.71 -11.40 -8.08
CA ILE A 198 -0.51 -10.40 -9.14
C ILE A 198 0.81 -10.70 -9.85
N VAL A 199 0.73 -10.95 -11.16
CA VAL A 199 1.89 -11.21 -12.00
C VAL A 199 1.99 -10.14 -13.07
N THR A 200 3.00 -9.28 -12.97
CA THR A 200 3.24 -8.20 -13.93
C THR A 200 4.05 -8.70 -15.11
N LYS A 201 3.58 -8.43 -16.33
CA LYS A 201 4.26 -8.79 -17.59
C LYS A 201 4.63 -7.57 -18.42
N GLN A 202 5.88 -7.52 -18.83
CA GLN A 202 6.36 -6.48 -19.73
C GLN A 202 5.95 -6.77 -21.17
N ILE A 203 5.17 -5.86 -21.76
CA ILE A 203 4.63 -6.00 -23.10
C ILE A 203 5.22 -5.02 -24.13
N GLY A 204 6.09 -4.11 -23.67
CA GLY A 204 6.74 -3.10 -24.50
C GLY A 204 6.28 -1.67 -24.22
N ILE A 205 5.49 -1.48 -23.16
CA ILE A 205 5.25 -0.16 -22.56
C ILE A 205 6.27 -0.02 -21.44
N THR A 206 7.18 0.93 -21.56
CA THR A 206 8.32 1.13 -20.67
C THR A 206 8.27 2.52 -20.03
N ASP A 207 9.18 2.82 -19.10
CA ASP A 207 9.22 4.09 -18.37
C ASP A 207 9.42 5.31 -19.30
N GLU A 208 10.01 5.11 -20.49
CA GLU A 208 10.10 6.15 -21.52
C GLU A 208 8.72 6.65 -21.95
N SER A 209 7.67 5.80 -21.83
CA SER A 209 6.29 6.19 -22.16
C SER A 209 5.70 7.23 -21.22
N PHE A 210 6.31 7.46 -20.06
CA PHE A 210 5.88 8.53 -19.15
C PHE A 210 6.05 9.92 -19.77
N LEU A 211 7.08 10.11 -20.61
CA LEU A 211 7.48 11.40 -21.14
C LEU A 211 7.71 12.42 -20.02
N THR A 212 6.75 13.35 -19.83
CA THR A 212 6.82 14.37 -18.77
C THR A 212 5.89 14.10 -17.59
N GLN A 213 5.11 13.00 -17.63
CA GLN A 213 4.09 12.68 -16.63
C GLN A 213 4.43 11.38 -15.91
N MET A 214 5.21 11.49 -14.85
CA MET A 214 5.53 10.35 -13.97
C MET A 214 4.27 9.85 -13.26
N PRO A 215 4.17 8.54 -12.95
CA PRO A 215 3.11 8.03 -12.09
C PRO A 215 3.09 8.71 -10.71
N GLY A 216 1.89 9.00 -10.22
CA GLY A 216 1.71 9.68 -8.94
C GLY A 216 1.93 8.80 -7.72
N VAL A 217 1.84 7.47 -7.87
CA VAL A 217 1.94 6.51 -6.77
C VAL A 217 3.09 5.53 -6.99
N MET A 218 3.86 5.31 -5.93
CA MET A 218 5.01 4.40 -5.91
C MET A 218 4.90 3.40 -4.76
N ALA A 219 5.59 2.27 -4.88
CA ALA A 219 5.77 1.32 -3.79
C ALA A 219 7.26 1.01 -3.63
N PHE A 220 7.72 0.84 -2.38
CA PHE A 220 9.08 0.41 -2.11
C PHE A 220 9.25 -1.09 -2.39
N GLU A 221 10.46 -1.45 -2.81
CA GLU A 221 10.94 -2.81 -3.04
C GLU A 221 12.21 -3.05 -2.23
N MET A 222 12.70 -4.29 -2.21
CA MET A 222 13.88 -4.65 -1.41
C MET A 222 15.13 -3.83 -1.76
N GLU A 223 15.29 -3.45 -3.03
CA GLU A 223 16.41 -2.62 -3.49
C GLU A 223 16.41 -1.21 -2.90
N ASP A 224 15.25 -0.75 -2.44
CA ASP A 224 15.10 0.59 -1.87
C ASP A 224 15.54 0.68 -0.41
N LEU A 225 15.86 -0.44 0.21
CA LEU A 225 16.55 -0.48 1.50
C LEU A 225 17.92 0.22 1.44
N ARG A 226 18.46 0.46 0.24
CA ARG A 226 19.64 1.33 0.01
C ARG A 226 19.47 2.76 0.53
N PHE A 227 18.22 3.23 0.71
CA PHE A 227 17.91 4.54 1.30
C PHE A 227 17.99 4.56 2.83
N LEU A 228 18.17 3.41 3.48
CA LEU A 228 18.44 3.38 4.91
C LEU A 228 19.71 4.18 5.25
N PRO A 229 19.68 4.98 6.33
CA PRO A 229 20.85 5.72 6.78
C PRO A 229 22.03 4.79 7.03
N LYS A 230 23.16 5.06 6.37
CA LYS A 230 24.37 4.23 6.48
C LYS A 230 25.02 4.40 7.84
N ARG A 231 25.43 3.30 8.46
CA ARG A 231 26.20 3.30 9.69
C ARG A 231 27.69 3.31 9.39
N ALA A 232 28.35 4.46 9.68
CA ALA A 232 29.79 4.54 9.52
C ALA A 232 30.51 3.72 10.60
N SER A 233 31.61 3.05 10.22
CA SER A 233 32.41 2.24 11.17
C SER A 233 33.03 3.09 12.29
N HIS A 234 33.42 4.32 12.00
CA HIS A 234 33.88 5.29 12.98
C HIS A 234 32.73 6.21 13.41
N SER A 235 32.00 5.82 14.42
CA SER A 235 30.79 6.51 14.90
C SER A 235 30.61 6.32 16.41
N ASN A 236 29.76 7.14 17.00
CA ASN A 236 29.35 7.04 18.40
C ASN A 236 27.82 7.19 18.50
N LYS A 237 27.24 6.96 19.68
CA LYS A 237 25.80 7.05 19.89
C LYS A 237 25.18 8.35 19.44
N GLY A 238 25.89 9.48 19.51
CA GLY A 238 25.39 10.78 19.04
C GLY A 238 25.35 10.90 17.50
N SER A 239 26.11 10.06 16.77
CA SER A 239 26.12 10.04 15.30
C SER A 239 24.81 9.53 14.72
N PHE A 240 24.03 8.77 15.49
CA PHE A 240 22.77 8.17 15.05
C PHE A 240 21.54 8.88 15.62
N GLY A 241 21.72 10.11 16.06
CA GLY A 241 20.66 11.03 16.44
C GLY A 241 20.08 10.82 17.83
N LYS A 242 19.26 11.81 18.22
CA LYS A 242 18.63 11.94 19.54
C LYS A 242 17.12 12.06 19.36
N LEU A 243 16.40 11.05 19.76
CA LEU A 243 14.94 11.01 19.71
C LEU A 243 14.34 11.39 21.06
N LEU A 244 13.52 12.41 21.09
CA LEU A 244 12.62 12.69 22.22
C LEU A 244 11.29 12.00 21.97
N LEU A 245 10.97 11.01 22.80
CA LEU A 245 9.70 10.29 22.77
C LEU A 245 8.80 10.82 23.89
N ILE A 246 7.74 11.53 23.56
CA ILE A 246 6.71 11.99 24.48
C ILE A 246 5.57 10.99 24.42
N ALA A 247 5.56 10.05 25.35
CA ALA A 247 4.69 8.88 25.30
C ALA A 247 4.36 8.33 26.68
N GLY A 248 3.24 7.62 26.76
CA GLY A 248 2.73 7.01 27.98
C GLY A 248 2.00 7.99 28.89
N SER A 249 0.93 7.51 29.50
CA SER A 249 0.22 8.11 30.62
C SER A 249 0.20 7.12 31.79
N VAL A 250 -0.43 7.49 32.91
CA VAL A 250 -0.66 6.57 34.00
C VAL A 250 -1.40 5.34 33.49
N ASP A 251 -0.89 4.15 33.79
CA ASP A 251 -1.39 2.84 33.34
C ASP A 251 -1.14 2.52 31.84
N MET A 252 -0.45 3.39 31.08
CA MET A 252 -0.15 3.20 29.65
C MET A 252 1.35 3.27 29.33
N ALA A 253 2.20 2.73 30.19
CA ALA A 253 3.65 2.68 29.97
C ALA A 253 4.05 1.83 28.73
N GLY A 254 3.21 0.87 28.35
CA GLY A 254 3.48 -0.06 27.23
C GLY A 254 3.72 0.64 25.89
N ALA A 255 2.97 1.68 25.57
CA ALA A 255 3.15 2.46 24.34
C ALA A 255 4.56 3.10 24.27
N ALA A 256 5.02 3.70 25.39
CA ALA A 256 6.36 4.27 25.46
C ALA A 256 7.46 3.19 25.36
N VAL A 257 7.26 2.01 25.95
CA VAL A 257 8.19 0.87 25.86
C VAL A 257 8.32 0.39 24.43
N LEU A 258 7.20 0.16 23.73
CA LEU A 258 7.17 -0.34 22.35
C LEU A 258 7.83 0.64 21.39
N SER A 259 7.44 1.92 21.45
CA SER A 259 8.02 2.96 20.59
C SER A 259 9.53 3.13 20.84
N ALA A 260 9.98 3.13 22.09
CA ALA A 260 11.39 3.27 22.41
C ALA A 260 12.22 2.06 21.97
N LYS A 261 11.72 0.83 22.18
CA LYS A 261 12.36 -0.41 21.69
C LYS A 261 12.46 -0.40 20.17
N ALA A 262 11.38 -0.06 19.48
CA ALA A 262 11.36 0.04 18.02
C ALA A 262 12.38 1.08 17.52
N ALA A 263 12.47 2.25 18.17
CA ALA A 263 13.44 3.28 17.81
C ALA A 263 14.88 2.80 17.94
N TYR A 264 15.23 2.14 19.03
CA TYR A 264 16.58 1.58 19.18
C TYR A 264 16.86 0.45 18.19
N THR A 265 15.91 -0.43 17.98
CA THR A 265 16.05 -1.55 17.02
C THR A 265 16.23 -1.04 15.59
N ALA A 266 15.55 0.06 15.22
CA ALA A 266 15.72 0.73 13.93
C ALA A 266 17.00 1.61 13.83
N GLY A 267 17.85 1.63 14.88
CA GLY A 267 19.19 2.21 14.81
C GLY A 267 19.38 3.58 15.46
N CYS A 268 18.38 4.17 16.11
CA CYS A 268 18.53 5.44 16.84
C CYS A 268 19.62 5.34 17.90
N GLY A 269 20.47 6.38 18.01
CA GLY A 269 21.59 6.39 18.94
C GLY A 269 21.22 6.69 20.39
N LEU A 270 20.26 7.57 20.61
CA LEU A 270 19.81 7.98 21.93
C LEU A 270 18.30 8.24 21.95
N VAL A 271 17.60 7.61 22.88
CA VAL A 271 16.19 7.86 23.12
C VAL A 271 15.99 8.45 24.51
N ARG A 272 15.30 9.59 24.58
CA ARG A 272 14.84 10.19 25.82
C ARG A 272 13.32 10.11 25.87
N VAL A 273 12.78 9.48 26.92
CA VAL A 273 11.34 9.36 27.11
C VAL A 273 10.86 10.44 28.09
N PHE A 274 9.93 11.28 27.62
CA PHE A 274 9.21 12.25 28.45
C PHE A 274 7.85 11.66 28.82
N THR A 275 7.62 11.35 30.10
CA THR A 275 6.49 10.53 30.54
C THR A 275 6.13 10.87 32.01
N PRO A 276 4.92 10.54 32.49
CA PRO A 276 4.60 10.63 33.92
C PRO A 276 5.57 9.83 34.80
N GLU A 277 5.77 10.30 36.04
CA GLU A 277 6.74 9.67 36.95
C GLU A 277 6.36 8.24 37.37
N GLU A 278 5.10 7.89 37.28
CA GLU A 278 4.56 6.53 37.54
C GLU A 278 5.15 5.51 36.53
N ASN A 279 5.49 5.94 35.36
CA ASN A 279 6.08 5.08 34.31
C ASN A 279 7.59 4.84 34.48
N ARG A 280 8.24 5.45 35.47
CA ARG A 280 9.67 5.30 35.72
C ARG A 280 10.09 3.83 35.86
N ILE A 281 9.45 3.10 36.74
CA ILE A 281 9.81 1.72 37.04
C ILE A 281 9.57 0.80 35.82
N PRO A 282 8.38 0.79 35.19
CA PRO A 282 8.13 -0.01 34.01
C PRO A 282 9.14 0.25 32.88
N LEU A 283 9.48 1.52 32.61
CA LEU A 283 10.42 1.87 31.56
C LEU A 283 11.86 1.45 31.88
N GLN A 284 12.34 1.76 33.08
CA GLN A 284 13.72 1.37 33.47
C GLN A 284 13.92 -0.14 33.52
N THR A 285 12.86 -0.90 33.83
CA THR A 285 12.90 -2.36 33.80
C THR A 285 12.88 -2.93 32.38
N SER A 286 12.05 -2.32 31.49
CA SER A 286 11.82 -2.85 30.15
C SER A 286 12.83 -2.37 29.11
N ILE A 287 13.39 -1.17 29.28
CA ILE A 287 14.33 -0.53 28.36
C ILE A 287 15.33 0.35 29.12
N PRO A 288 16.30 -0.25 29.81
CA PRO A 288 17.29 0.46 30.61
C PRO A 288 18.20 1.39 29.80
N GLU A 289 18.27 1.24 28.50
CA GLU A 289 19.05 2.09 27.58
C GLU A 289 18.44 3.51 27.43
N ALA A 290 17.13 3.67 27.69
CA ALA A 290 16.45 4.94 27.52
C ALA A 290 16.68 5.90 28.70
N VAL A 291 16.93 7.16 28.37
CA VAL A 291 17.00 8.24 29.38
C VAL A 291 15.59 8.74 29.68
N LEU A 292 15.25 8.89 30.96
CA LEU A 292 13.91 9.36 31.35
C LEU A 292 13.95 10.83 31.80
N THR A 293 12.95 11.59 31.35
CA THR A 293 12.55 12.87 31.92
C THR A 293 11.10 12.75 32.38
N THR A 294 10.88 12.73 33.69
CA THR A 294 9.53 12.50 34.23
C THR A 294 8.88 13.79 34.72
N TYR A 295 7.53 13.81 34.60
CA TYR A 295 6.71 14.92 35.09
C TYR A 295 5.55 14.40 35.96
N HIS A 296 5.00 15.29 36.76
CA HIS A 296 3.80 14.97 37.56
C HIS A 296 2.54 15.22 36.70
N PRO A 297 1.61 14.24 36.56
CA PRO A 297 0.49 14.33 35.62
C PRO A 297 -0.45 15.54 35.86
N VAL A 298 -0.60 15.95 37.13
CA VAL A 298 -1.45 17.11 37.50
C VAL A 298 -0.72 18.45 37.34
N LYS A 299 0.63 18.44 37.41
CA LYS A 299 1.44 19.67 37.39
C LYS A 299 2.58 19.51 36.39
N LEU A 300 2.27 19.73 35.12
CA LEU A 300 3.26 19.71 34.06
C LEU A 300 4.29 20.84 34.27
N ASP A 301 5.57 20.49 34.31
CA ASP A 301 6.67 21.44 34.30
C ASP A 301 7.07 21.75 32.86
N ALA A 302 6.61 22.87 32.36
CA ALA A 302 6.89 23.32 31.00
C ALA A 302 8.38 23.57 30.74
N SER A 303 9.18 23.84 31.79
CA SER A 303 10.62 24.04 31.64
C SER A 303 11.33 22.72 31.29
N LYS A 304 10.97 21.63 31.95
CA LYS A 304 11.49 20.29 31.66
C LYS A 304 11.15 19.84 30.25
N LEU A 305 9.92 20.11 29.76
CA LEU A 305 9.53 19.83 28.40
C LEU A 305 10.39 20.62 27.42
N SER A 306 10.53 21.91 27.63
CA SER A 306 11.34 22.81 26.76
C SER A 306 12.81 22.39 26.73
N GLU A 307 13.38 21.96 27.86
CA GLU A 307 14.75 21.44 27.93
C GLU A 307 14.90 20.12 27.15
N ALA A 308 13.93 19.21 27.31
CA ALA A 308 13.92 17.95 26.59
C ALA A 308 13.80 18.17 25.07
N MET A 309 12.97 19.12 24.61
CA MET A 309 12.83 19.48 23.20
C MET A 309 14.13 20.06 22.62
N LYS A 310 14.83 20.93 23.34
CA LYS A 310 16.13 21.52 22.91
C LYS A 310 17.23 20.45 22.73
N TRP A 311 17.15 19.35 23.46
CA TRP A 311 18.13 18.27 23.37
C TRP A 311 17.94 17.38 22.12
N ALA A 312 16.73 17.32 21.57
CA ALA A 312 16.32 16.38 20.54
C ALA A 312 16.74 16.81 19.13
N ASP A 313 17.00 15.81 18.27
CA ASP A 313 17.13 15.97 16.81
C ASP A 313 15.78 15.64 16.11
N VAL A 314 14.89 14.93 16.81
CA VAL A 314 13.50 14.62 16.37
C VAL A 314 12.61 14.44 17.60
N ILE A 315 11.32 14.74 17.45
CA ILE A 315 10.31 14.54 18.49
C ILE A 315 9.25 13.56 17.97
N VAL A 316 8.93 12.56 18.77
CA VAL A 316 7.74 11.71 18.60
C VAL A 316 6.79 12.03 19.75
N CYS A 317 5.54 12.37 19.45
CA CYS A 317 4.56 12.78 20.45
C CYS A 317 3.22 12.08 20.20
N GLY A 318 2.71 11.42 21.22
CA GLY A 318 1.33 10.91 21.14
C GLY A 318 1.07 9.50 21.63
N PRO A 319 1.96 8.52 21.44
CA PRO A 319 1.67 7.15 21.86
C PRO A 319 1.29 7.06 23.34
N GLY A 320 0.00 6.81 23.62
CA GLY A 320 -0.54 6.61 24.96
C GLY A 320 -0.42 7.77 25.94
N ILE A 321 -0.35 9.03 25.46
CA ILE A 321 -0.25 10.22 26.37
C ILE A 321 -1.59 10.60 27.01
N GLY A 322 -2.71 9.98 26.54
CA GLY A 322 -4.06 10.36 26.92
C GLY A 322 -4.51 11.70 26.32
N THR A 323 -5.72 12.13 26.67
CA THR A 323 -6.34 13.38 26.19
C THR A 323 -6.64 14.37 27.32
N GLY A 324 -5.94 14.27 28.45
CA GLY A 324 -6.11 15.17 29.59
C GLY A 324 -5.40 16.53 29.38
N ASN A 325 -5.59 17.45 30.33
CA ASN A 325 -5.04 18.80 30.26
C ASN A 325 -3.52 18.86 30.03
N ALA A 326 -2.75 17.95 30.65
CA ALA A 326 -1.30 17.89 30.45
C ALA A 326 -0.97 17.52 28.99
N ALA A 327 -1.66 16.55 28.40
CA ALA A 327 -1.48 16.14 27.03
C ALA A 327 -1.79 17.28 26.04
N HIS A 328 -2.90 18.02 26.24
CA HIS A 328 -3.22 19.20 25.43
C HIS A 328 -2.12 20.28 25.51
N GLN A 329 -1.60 20.55 26.71
CA GLN A 329 -0.50 21.51 26.87
C GLN A 329 0.78 21.03 26.17
N ILE A 330 1.09 19.75 26.25
CA ILE A 330 2.24 19.13 25.59
C ILE A 330 2.11 19.26 24.08
N VAL A 331 1.02 18.78 23.49
CA VAL A 331 0.80 18.82 22.02
C VAL A 331 0.88 20.25 21.49
N LYS A 332 0.19 21.20 22.15
CA LYS A 332 0.25 22.63 21.78
C LYS A 332 1.66 23.19 21.89
N THR A 333 2.40 22.85 22.95
CA THR A 333 3.78 23.32 23.15
C THR A 333 4.70 22.75 22.08
N VAL A 334 4.57 21.48 21.73
CA VAL A 334 5.37 20.84 20.69
C VAL A 334 5.08 21.50 19.33
N LEU A 335 3.81 21.63 18.95
CA LEU A 335 3.42 22.31 17.68
C LEU A 335 3.98 23.70 17.56
N GLN A 336 3.94 24.51 18.61
CA GLN A 336 4.35 25.92 18.58
C GLN A 336 5.85 26.14 18.74
N LYS A 337 6.59 25.22 19.35
CA LYS A 337 7.97 25.47 19.79
C LYS A 337 8.99 24.46 19.27
N ALA A 338 8.55 23.40 18.59
CA ALA A 338 9.50 22.46 17.99
C ALA A 338 10.31 23.15 16.89
N SER A 339 11.61 22.91 16.91
CA SER A 339 12.58 23.39 15.91
C SER A 339 13.22 22.22 15.14
N VAL A 340 12.73 21.03 15.37
CA VAL A 340 13.17 19.76 14.76
C VAL A 340 11.94 19.01 14.26
N PRO A 341 12.06 18.06 13.32
CA PRO A 341 10.93 17.31 12.79
C PRO A 341 10.11 16.63 13.90
N VAL A 342 8.79 16.58 13.71
CA VAL A 342 7.86 16.01 14.71
C VAL A 342 7.00 14.92 14.06
N VAL A 343 6.86 13.80 14.77
CA VAL A 343 5.87 12.75 14.45
C VAL A 343 4.75 12.81 15.48
N PHE A 344 3.51 13.00 15.03
CA PHE A 344 2.31 12.92 15.88
C PHE A 344 1.54 11.64 15.58
N ASP A 345 1.20 10.89 16.63
CA ASP A 345 0.44 9.64 16.55
C ASP A 345 -0.60 9.55 17.66
N ALA A 346 -1.55 8.67 17.50
CA ALA A 346 -2.50 8.23 18.52
C ALA A 346 -3.19 9.40 19.25
N ASP A 347 -3.02 9.52 20.58
CA ASP A 347 -3.72 10.53 21.38
C ASP A 347 -3.37 11.96 20.99
N ALA A 348 -2.18 12.23 20.47
CA ALA A 348 -1.86 13.55 19.93
C ALA A 348 -2.73 13.89 18.70
N LEU A 349 -3.04 12.91 17.85
CA LEU A 349 -3.94 13.11 16.71
C LEU A 349 -5.39 13.32 17.18
N ASN A 350 -5.81 12.67 18.25
CA ASN A 350 -7.12 12.91 18.84
C ASN A 350 -7.28 14.36 19.35
N ILE A 351 -6.21 14.90 19.95
CA ILE A 351 -6.17 16.30 20.41
C ILE A 351 -6.14 17.26 19.19
N ILE A 352 -5.32 16.96 18.19
CA ILE A 352 -5.24 17.78 16.96
C ILE A 352 -6.59 17.77 16.22
N ALA A 353 -7.34 16.68 16.26
CA ALA A 353 -8.63 16.56 15.59
C ALA A 353 -9.72 17.50 16.17
N GLU A 354 -9.55 18.05 17.37
CA GLU A 354 -10.45 19.07 17.93
C GLU A 354 -10.39 20.39 17.13
N ASP A 355 -9.20 20.72 16.60
CA ASP A 355 -8.95 21.83 15.66
C ASP A 355 -7.76 21.49 14.76
N PRO A 356 -7.95 20.80 13.63
CA PRO A 356 -6.85 20.43 12.74
C PRO A 356 -6.06 21.62 12.20
N GLY A 357 -6.64 22.83 12.23
CA GLY A 357 -5.97 24.06 11.83
C GLY A 357 -4.71 24.39 12.64
N ILE A 358 -4.57 23.82 13.84
CA ILE A 358 -3.36 24.00 14.66
C ILE A 358 -2.10 23.41 14.01
N LEU A 359 -2.21 22.46 13.09
CA LEU A 359 -1.08 21.92 12.33
C LEU A 359 -0.35 23.04 11.53
N LEU A 360 -1.07 24.04 11.07
CA LEU A 360 -0.51 25.19 10.35
C LEU A 360 0.35 26.11 11.24
N LEU A 361 0.34 25.91 12.57
CA LEU A 361 1.21 26.62 13.50
C LEU A 361 2.59 25.97 13.65
N ALA A 362 2.80 24.81 13.06
CA ALA A 362 4.10 24.15 13.10
C ALA A 362 5.13 24.92 12.26
N HIS A 363 6.32 25.10 12.82
CA HIS A 363 7.44 25.79 12.16
C HIS A 363 8.50 24.82 11.61
N THR A 364 8.19 23.53 11.62
CA THR A 364 9.07 22.44 11.20
C THR A 364 8.26 21.37 10.47
N GLU A 365 8.95 20.43 9.86
CA GLU A 365 8.32 19.30 9.18
C GLU A 365 7.54 18.42 10.16
N VAL A 366 6.32 18.05 9.79
CA VAL A 366 5.42 17.25 10.59
C VAL A 366 5.04 15.97 9.83
N VAL A 367 5.15 14.84 10.50
CA VAL A 367 4.57 13.57 10.09
C VAL A 367 3.39 13.25 11.00
N ILE A 368 2.29 12.85 10.43
CA ILE A 368 1.14 12.31 11.17
C ILE A 368 0.90 10.85 10.75
N THR A 369 0.49 10.00 11.71
CA THR A 369 0.30 8.57 11.47
C THR A 369 -1.11 8.09 11.80
N PRO A 370 -2.19 8.69 11.24
CA PRO A 370 -3.54 8.32 11.59
C PRO A 370 -3.95 6.95 11.05
N HIS A 371 -4.67 6.17 11.86
CA HIS A 371 -5.52 5.10 11.35
C HIS A 371 -6.86 5.67 10.85
N LEU A 372 -7.69 4.87 10.17
CA LEU A 372 -8.96 5.35 9.59
C LEU A 372 -9.88 6.08 10.58
N GLY A 373 -9.95 5.62 11.84
CA GLY A 373 -10.77 6.27 12.87
C GLY A 373 -10.21 7.63 13.31
N GLU A 374 -8.89 7.79 13.39
CA GLU A 374 -8.23 9.08 13.66
C GLU A 374 -8.39 10.01 12.47
N MET A 375 -8.21 9.49 11.24
CA MET A 375 -8.41 10.28 10.03
C MET A 375 -9.87 10.76 9.89
N SER A 376 -10.84 9.93 10.26
CA SER A 376 -12.25 10.30 10.32
C SER A 376 -12.50 11.48 11.28
N ARG A 377 -11.85 11.50 12.44
CA ARG A 377 -11.93 12.64 13.36
C ARG A 377 -11.24 13.89 12.84
N LEU A 378 -10.08 13.73 12.18
CA LEU A 378 -9.31 14.84 11.59
C LEU A 378 -10.02 15.51 10.41
N THR A 379 -10.72 14.73 9.58
CA THR A 379 -11.37 15.24 8.36
C THR A 379 -12.86 15.56 8.53
N GLY A 380 -13.52 14.89 9.49
CA GLY A 380 -14.98 14.88 9.62
C GLY A 380 -15.69 13.90 8.66
N ASP A 381 -14.97 13.22 7.78
CA ASP A 381 -15.50 12.23 6.85
C ASP A 381 -15.77 10.89 7.56
N SER A 382 -16.74 10.12 7.04
CA SER A 382 -16.95 8.75 7.55
C SER A 382 -15.83 7.81 7.12
N ILE A 383 -15.54 6.78 7.92
CA ILE A 383 -14.54 5.75 7.59
C ILE A 383 -14.80 5.14 6.21
N ALA A 384 -16.05 4.82 5.90
CA ALA A 384 -16.43 4.27 4.60
C ALA A 384 -16.11 5.22 3.43
N SER A 385 -16.33 6.54 3.62
CA SER A 385 -15.95 7.54 2.62
C SER A 385 -14.44 7.62 2.43
N ILE A 386 -13.66 7.55 3.51
CA ILE A 386 -12.20 7.57 3.47
C ILE A 386 -11.67 6.34 2.72
N GLN A 387 -12.17 5.14 3.04
CA GLN A 387 -11.77 3.89 2.38
C GLN A 387 -11.98 3.92 0.86
N THR A 388 -13.11 4.50 0.40
CA THR A 388 -13.36 4.62 -1.05
C THR A 388 -12.43 5.60 -1.77
N ARG A 389 -11.74 6.48 -1.04
CA ARG A 389 -10.84 7.53 -1.57
C ARG A 389 -9.52 7.59 -0.78
N LEU A 390 -9.00 6.45 -0.36
CA LEU A 390 -7.90 6.35 0.61
C LEU A 390 -6.72 7.26 0.22
N ILE A 391 -6.19 7.10 -0.99
CA ILE A 391 -5.09 7.92 -1.52
C ILE A 391 -5.48 9.39 -1.59
N GLY A 392 -6.61 9.71 -2.22
CA GLY A 392 -7.04 11.10 -2.37
C GLY A 392 -7.31 11.80 -1.04
N THR A 393 -7.75 11.06 0.00
CA THR A 393 -7.93 11.63 1.35
C THR A 393 -6.57 11.96 1.99
N ALA A 394 -5.59 11.06 1.87
CA ALA A 394 -4.25 11.29 2.39
C ALA A 394 -3.56 12.46 1.67
N ASP A 395 -3.64 12.50 0.34
CA ASP A 395 -3.06 13.57 -0.49
C ASP A 395 -3.65 14.95 -0.14
N GLN A 396 -4.98 15.06 -0.12
CA GLN A 396 -5.66 16.32 0.19
C GLN A 396 -5.34 16.81 1.61
N PHE A 397 -5.23 15.89 2.58
CA PHE A 397 -4.86 16.27 3.94
C PHE A 397 -3.41 16.73 4.03
N ALA A 398 -2.49 15.99 3.39
CA ALA A 398 -1.07 16.33 3.35
C ALA A 398 -0.82 17.70 2.71
N GLU A 399 -1.43 17.96 1.58
CA GLU A 399 -1.34 19.25 0.87
C GLU A 399 -1.94 20.40 1.71
N LYS A 400 -3.17 20.22 2.23
CA LYS A 400 -3.89 21.25 2.97
C LYS A 400 -3.18 21.72 4.24
N PHE A 401 -2.57 20.79 4.97
CA PHE A 401 -1.93 21.08 6.26
C PHE A 401 -0.40 21.09 6.20
N HIS A 402 0.19 20.91 5.01
CA HIS A 402 1.64 20.86 4.79
C HIS A 402 2.35 19.81 5.67
N VAL A 403 1.74 18.61 5.78
CA VAL A 403 2.26 17.49 6.59
C VAL A 403 2.50 16.26 5.73
N THR A 404 3.41 15.39 6.15
CA THR A 404 3.49 14.03 5.62
C THR A 404 2.43 13.18 6.35
N CYS A 405 1.48 12.64 5.60
CA CYS A 405 0.35 11.86 6.13
C CYS A 405 0.58 10.37 5.90
N VAL A 406 0.75 9.62 6.97
CA VAL A 406 0.85 8.14 6.98
C VAL A 406 -0.52 7.58 7.35
N LEU A 407 -1.40 7.43 6.38
CA LEU A 407 -2.77 6.92 6.59
C LEU A 407 -2.76 5.39 6.65
N LYS A 408 -2.95 4.87 7.85
CA LYS A 408 -2.89 3.43 8.16
C LYS A 408 -4.21 2.73 7.79
N ASP A 409 -4.10 1.73 6.93
CA ASP A 409 -5.14 0.75 6.62
C ASP A 409 -4.43 -0.59 6.31
N GLU A 410 -5.10 -1.57 5.73
CA GLU A 410 -4.49 -2.83 5.27
C GLU A 410 -3.22 -2.56 4.45
N HIS A 411 -3.30 -1.66 3.48
CA HIS A 411 -2.16 -1.05 2.79
C HIS A 411 -2.05 0.43 3.17
N THR A 412 -0.96 0.77 3.86
CA THR A 412 -0.73 2.13 4.36
C THR A 412 -0.34 3.06 3.21
N VAL A 413 -1.00 4.22 3.15
CA VAL A 413 -0.68 5.30 2.22
C VAL A 413 0.20 6.34 2.92
N VAL A 414 1.31 6.70 2.29
CA VAL A 414 2.17 7.82 2.74
C VAL A 414 2.09 8.93 1.69
N ALA A 415 1.36 9.98 2.01
CA ALA A 415 1.20 11.15 1.15
C ALA A 415 2.08 12.30 1.65
N THR A 416 2.78 12.97 0.72
CA THR A 416 3.66 14.08 1.04
C THR A 416 3.02 15.41 0.64
N PRO A 417 3.39 16.54 1.28
CA PRO A 417 2.85 17.86 0.95
C PRO A 417 3.24 18.34 -0.47
N HIS A 418 4.13 17.61 -1.14
CA HIS A 418 4.62 17.94 -2.48
C HIS A 418 4.04 17.06 -3.60
N GLY A 419 3.00 16.27 -3.28
CA GLY A 419 2.25 15.48 -4.26
C GLY A 419 2.89 14.14 -4.65
N LYS A 420 3.85 13.63 -3.88
CA LYS A 420 4.33 12.25 -4.01
C LYS A 420 3.60 11.34 -3.04
N THR A 421 3.19 10.18 -3.50
CA THR A 421 2.44 9.22 -2.70
C THR A 421 3.07 7.85 -2.79
N TYR A 422 3.21 7.19 -1.64
CA TYR A 422 3.68 5.82 -1.53
C TYR A 422 2.56 4.93 -1.00
N LEU A 423 2.37 3.79 -1.65
CA LEU A 423 1.50 2.73 -1.17
C LEU A 423 2.36 1.58 -0.65
N ASN A 424 2.24 1.25 0.62
CA ASN A 424 2.98 0.15 1.20
C ASN A 424 2.32 -1.19 0.87
N LEU A 425 3.12 -2.12 0.34
CA LEU A 425 2.66 -3.46 -0.04
C LEU A 425 3.22 -4.57 0.86
N SER A 426 4.03 -4.21 1.88
CA SER A 426 4.55 -5.15 2.87
C SER A 426 3.65 -5.23 4.10
N GLY A 427 3.78 -6.31 4.85
CA GLY A 427 3.00 -6.53 6.05
C GLY A 427 1.87 -7.55 5.85
N ASN A 428 1.23 -7.90 6.94
CA ASN A 428 0.18 -8.92 6.95
C ASN A 428 -0.85 -8.64 8.04
N HIS A 429 -2.00 -9.28 7.95
CA HIS A 429 -3.12 -9.10 8.88
C HIS A 429 -2.86 -9.54 10.33
N GLY A 430 -1.79 -10.30 10.59
CA GLY A 430 -1.35 -10.59 11.96
C GLY A 430 -0.86 -9.34 12.71
N MET A 431 -0.48 -8.28 11.96
CA MET A 431 -0.05 -7.01 12.53
C MET A 431 -1.21 -6.16 13.11
N ALA A 432 -2.46 -6.59 12.94
CA ALA A 432 -3.65 -5.96 13.51
C ALA A 432 -3.74 -6.26 15.02
N THR A 433 -2.76 -5.78 15.79
CA THR A 433 -2.62 -5.96 17.24
C THR A 433 -2.33 -4.64 17.93
N ALA A 434 -2.74 -4.53 19.19
CA ALA A 434 -2.49 -3.32 19.99
C ALA A 434 -0.97 -3.04 20.10
N GLY A 435 -0.58 -1.79 19.89
CA GLY A 435 0.82 -1.36 19.98
C GLY A 435 1.59 -1.45 18.65
N SER A 436 1.01 -2.01 17.58
CA SER A 436 1.65 -2.03 16.25
C SER A 436 1.93 -0.61 15.73
N GLY A 437 1.02 0.34 15.95
CA GLY A 437 1.22 1.76 15.63
C GLY A 437 2.37 2.39 16.41
N ASP A 438 2.49 2.05 17.71
CA ASP A 438 3.58 2.53 18.55
C ASP A 438 4.96 2.09 18.02
N VAL A 439 5.04 0.85 17.52
CA VAL A 439 6.25 0.32 16.87
C VAL A 439 6.57 1.11 15.60
N LEU A 440 5.58 1.33 14.72
CA LEU A 440 5.74 2.11 13.50
C LEU A 440 6.27 3.52 13.80
N THR A 441 5.65 4.19 14.76
CA THR A 441 6.03 5.56 15.13
C THR A 441 7.47 5.63 15.68
N GLY A 442 7.89 4.60 16.43
CA GLY A 442 9.27 4.46 16.88
C GLY A 442 10.26 4.27 15.72
N ILE A 443 9.90 3.48 14.71
CA ILE A 443 10.73 3.26 13.50
C ILE A 443 10.87 4.57 12.71
N ILE A 444 9.77 5.28 12.41
CA ILE A 444 9.80 6.55 11.69
C ILE A 444 10.64 7.58 12.45
N GLY A 445 10.42 7.72 13.75
CA GLY A 445 11.20 8.62 14.60
C GLY A 445 12.70 8.30 14.60
N SER A 446 13.06 7.01 14.55
CA SER A 446 14.44 6.56 14.46
C SER A 446 15.11 6.95 13.14
N LEU A 447 14.42 6.79 12.01
CA LEU A 447 14.95 7.15 10.70
C LEU A 447 15.16 8.67 10.58
N LEU A 448 14.21 9.47 11.09
CA LEU A 448 14.36 10.93 11.19
C LEU A 448 15.53 11.32 12.08
N ALA A 449 15.72 10.69 13.23
CA ALA A 449 16.86 10.96 14.13
C ALA A 449 18.19 10.68 13.43
N GLN A 450 18.23 9.66 12.57
CA GLN A 450 19.39 9.31 11.74
C GLN A 450 19.52 10.18 10.48
N ARG A 451 18.74 11.29 10.39
CA ARG A 451 18.78 12.30 9.33
C ARG A 451 18.27 11.84 7.95
N ALA A 452 17.44 10.83 7.88
CA ALA A 452 16.61 10.64 6.70
C ALA A 452 15.68 11.85 6.55
N ASP A 453 15.41 12.28 5.33
CA ASP A 453 14.39 13.30 5.09
C ASP A 453 13.00 12.74 5.46
N THR A 454 12.04 13.64 5.68
CA THR A 454 10.73 13.30 6.24
C THR A 454 9.93 12.36 5.34
N GLU A 455 10.01 12.54 4.02
CA GLU A 455 9.36 11.69 3.03
C GLU A 455 9.94 10.27 3.07
N THR A 456 11.27 10.17 2.96
CA THR A 456 11.97 8.88 3.00
C THR A 456 11.77 8.18 4.34
N ALA A 457 11.85 8.91 5.47
CA ALA A 457 11.68 8.33 6.80
C ALA A 457 10.27 7.76 7.01
N ALA A 458 9.24 8.46 6.54
CA ALA A 458 7.86 8.01 6.65
C ALA A 458 7.61 6.77 5.76
N ALA A 459 7.93 6.85 4.47
CA ALA A 459 7.65 5.77 3.52
C ALA A 459 8.50 4.51 3.80
N LEU A 460 9.81 4.69 4.06
CA LEU A 460 10.71 3.59 4.40
C LEU A 460 10.40 3.00 5.78
N GLY A 461 9.98 3.85 6.73
CA GLY A 461 9.56 3.40 8.06
C GLY A 461 8.33 2.49 8.01
N VAL A 462 7.34 2.84 7.18
CA VAL A 462 6.16 2.00 6.92
C VAL A 462 6.57 0.68 6.25
N TYR A 463 7.44 0.74 5.25
CA TYR A 463 7.92 -0.45 4.54
C TYR A 463 8.68 -1.40 5.46
N LEU A 464 9.62 -0.88 6.27
CA LEU A 464 10.34 -1.67 7.28
C LEU A 464 9.41 -2.27 8.33
N HIS A 465 8.42 -1.53 8.79
CA HIS A 465 7.43 -2.03 9.72
C HIS A 465 6.66 -3.22 9.14
N GLY A 466 6.24 -3.15 7.88
CA GLY A 466 5.60 -4.26 7.18
C GLY A 466 6.52 -5.48 7.05
N LEU A 467 7.76 -5.30 6.56
CA LEU A 467 8.75 -6.38 6.46
C LEU A 467 9.08 -7.02 7.82
N SER A 468 9.03 -6.21 8.89
CA SER A 468 9.20 -6.71 10.27
C SER A 468 8.05 -7.63 10.67
N GLY A 469 6.82 -7.26 10.33
CA GLY A 469 5.63 -8.09 10.54
C GLY A 469 5.70 -9.39 9.73
N ASP A 470 6.13 -9.33 8.47
CA ASP A 470 6.30 -10.51 7.62
C ASP A 470 7.39 -11.46 8.13
N THR A 471 8.45 -10.91 8.71
CA THR A 471 9.48 -11.71 9.36
C THR A 471 8.99 -12.34 10.66
N ALA A 472 8.24 -11.59 11.47
CA ALA A 472 7.64 -12.09 12.70
C ALA A 472 6.61 -13.19 12.43
N LEU A 473 5.84 -13.08 11.34
CA LEU A 473 4.84 -14.07 10.94
C LEU A 473 5.40 -15.48 10.82
N LYS A 474 6.63 -15.63 10.35
CA LYS A 474 7.33 -16.92 10.20
C LYS A 474 7.50 -17.66 11.53
N LYS A 475 7.55 -16.91 12.65
CA LYS A 475 7.74 -17.46 14.01
C LYS A 475 6.45 -17.55 14.82
N CYS A 476 5.58 -16.55 14.70
CA CYS A 476 4.41 -16.39 15.57
C CYS A 476 3.10 -16.83 14.93
N GLY A 477 3.05 -16.93 13.58
CA GLY A 477 1.79 -17.09 12.84
C GLY A 477 0.88 -15.86 12.99
N PHE A 478 -0.20 -15.81 12.23
CA PHE A 478 -1.12 -14.67 12.22
C PHE A 478 -1.79 -14.40 13.58
N ARG A 479 -2.16 -15.44 14.31
CA ARG A 479 -2.94 -15.31 15.55
C ARG A 479 -2.09 -15.06 16.79
N GLY A 480 -0.83 -15.46 16.76
CA GLY A 480 0.07 -15.35 17.91
C GLY A 480 0.88 -14.06 17.95
N MET A 481 0.81 -13.25 16.91
CA MET A 481 1.63 -12.05 16.76
C MET A 481 1.21 -10.94 17.73
N MET A 482 2.16 -10.40 18.45
CA MET A 482 2.04 -9.21 19.28
C MET A 482 2.98 -8.10 18.76
N ALA A 483 2.77 -6.86 19.19
CA ALA A 483 3.60 -5.73 18.79
C ALA A 483 5.09 -5.92 19.14
N GLY A 484 5.39 -6.59 20.25
CA GLY A 484 6.76 -6.96 20.61
C GLY A 484 7.43 -7.90 19.61
N ASP A 485 6.65 -8.76 18.95
CA ASP A 485 7.17 -9.66 17.92
C ASP A 485 7.52 -8.90 16.65
N ILE A 486 6.81 -7.83 16.32
CA ILE A 486 7.15 -6.94 15.21
C ILE A 486 8.51 -6.26 15.47
N VAL A 487 8.78 -5.81 16.71
CA VAL A 487 10.10 -5.29 17.10
C VAL A 487 11.20 -6.35 16.96
N ASN A 488 10.93 -7.59 17.37
CA ASN A 488 11.85 -8.70 17.19
C ASN A 488 12.04 -9.03 15.70
N GLY A 489 10.95 -9.03 14.92
CA GLY A 489 10.98 -9.21 13.48
C GLY A 489 11.83 -8.16 12.76
N LEU A 490 11.79 -6.90 13.23
CA LEU A 490 12.68 -5.85 12.70
C LEU A 490 14.16 -6.19 12.93
N ARG A 491 14.51 -6.63 14.14
CA ARG A 491 15.88 -7.04 14.49
C ARG A 491 16.36 -8.18 13.61
N ASP A 492 15.51 -9.20 13.46
CA ASP A 492 15.82 -10.38 12.67
C ASP A 492 16.00 -10.03 11.20
N PHE A 493 15.06 -9.23 10.65
CA PHE A 493 15.11 -8.75 9.26
C PHE A 493 16.41 -7.98 8.96
N LEU A 494 16.76 -7.02 9.82
CA LEU A 494 17.98 -6.23 9.65
C LEU A 494 19.24 -7.10 9.73
N ALA A 495 19.27 -8.09 10.64
CA ALA A 495 20.38 -9.02 10.78
C ALA A 495 20.52 -9.96 9.57
N GLU A 496 19.41 -10.53 9.07
CA GLU A 496 19.40 -11.42 7.91
C GLU A 496 19.86 -10.71 6.62
N ASN A 497 19.58 -9.41 6.48
CA ASN A 497 19.94 -8.61 5.31
C ASN A 497 21.22 -7.79 5.50
N GLN A 498 21.93 -7.92 6.62
CA GLN A 498 23.17 -7.20 6.94
C GLN A 498 23.06 -5.67 6.85
N LEU A 499 21.93 -5.15 7.32
CA LEU A 499 21.58 -3.74 7.30
C LEU A 499 21.90 -3.03 8.62
#